data_1d58cc674579d59a5ad326661f399be2
#
_entry.id   1d58cc674579d59a5ad326661f399be2
#
_cell.length_a   1.000
_cell.length_b   1.000
_cell.length_c   1.000
_cell.angle_alpha   90.00
_cell.angle_beta   90.00
_cell.angle_gamma   90.00
#
_symmetry.space_group_name_H-M   'P 1'
#
loop_
_entity.id
_entity.type
_entity.pdbx_description
1 polymer ?
#
loop_
_entity_poly.entity_id
_entity_poly.type
_entity_poly.pdbx_seq_one_letter_code
_entity_poly.pdbx_strand_id
1 'polypeptide(L)'
;MTLQRVYLVAGELSGDILGAGLMQALRARHPQVEFRGMGGPRMEAQGLVSRFPLETLSVMGLVEVLKHLPELIRVRRTLREEALAWQPDVMIGIDAPDFNIGLEKQLRAAGVTTAHYVSPSVWAWRQGRVKKIANAVDAMLTLLPFEADFYHRHHVPVAFVGHPLADELPLENDRNAARRELGLASNAPVLALLPGSRGNEIRFMGTTFLDAVTLLCQRHVGLQVVVPAATAQRHQELRELLAGYPTLAQRVTLLEGQAREAMVASDAVLLTSGTAALEAMLCHRAMLVAYKMAPATHWLAKRLVKTQWISLPNLIAQESVVPELIQHAATPEAIAE
;
A
#
# COMPACT_ATOMS: atom_id res chain seq x y z
N MET A 1 17.13 -10.04 26.34
CA MET A 1 16.45 -8.87 26.95
C MET A 1 14.94 -9.08 26.85
N THR A 2 14.19 -8.92 27.92
CA THR A 2 12.71 -9.02 27.89
C THR A 2 12.18 -7.63 27.56
N LEU A 3 11.44 -7.50 26.47
CA LEU A 3 10.83 -6.25 26.05
C LEU A 3 9.64 -5.93 26.94
N GLN A 4 9.59 -4.75 27.55
CA GLN A 4 8.53 -4.37 28.50
C GLN A 4 7.69 -3.20 27.99
N ARG A 5 8.30 -2.20 27.35
CA ARG A 5 7.64 -0.96 26.94
C ARG A 5 7.97 -0.64 25.49
N VAL A 6 6.95 -0.62 24.63
CA VAL A 6 7.11 -0.30 23.21
C VAL A 6 6.26 0.91 22.85
N TYR A 7 6.90 1.96 22.35
CA TYR A 7 6.23 3.16 21.89
C TYR A 7 6.01 3.09 20.37
N LEU A 8 4.76 3.12 19.92
CA LEU A 8 4.39 2.91 18.51
C LEU A 8 3.73 4.16 17.95
N VAL A 9 4.10 4.56 16.73
CA VAL A 9 3.45 5.69 16.06
C VAL A 9 3.13 5.31 14.61
N ALA A 10 1.84 5.12 14.33
CA ALA A 10 1.28 4.94 13.00
C ALA A 10 0.52 6.20 12.58
N GLY A 11 0.59 6.57 11.30
CA GLY A 11 -0.02 7.79 10.78
C GLY A 11 -1.18 7.59 9.81
N GLU A 12 -1.41 6.34 9.36
CA GLU A 12 -2.42 5.99 8.37
C GLU A 12 -3.05 4.63 8.67
N LEU A 13 -4.19 4.32 8.05
CA LEU A 13 -4.88 3.04 8.23
C LEU A 13 -4.01 1.83 7.85
N SER A 14 -3.16 1.96 6.84
CA SER A 14 -2.17 0.93 6.48
C SER A 14 -1.19 0.66 7.63
N GLY A 15 -0.69 1.73 8.26
CA GLY A 15 0.17 1.64 9.43
C GLY A 15 -0.53 1.05 10.65
N ASP A 16 -1.81 1.32 10.84
CA ASP A 16 -2.62 0.73 11.92
C ASP A 16 -2.77 -0.79 11.76
N ILE A 17 -3.00 -1.27 10.53
CA ILE A 17 -3.05 -2.71 10.24
C ILE A 17 -1.70 -3.37 10.57
N LEU A 18 -0.62 -2.81 10.05
CA LEU A 18 0.74 -3.33 10.26
C LEU A 18 1.15 -3.28 11.73
N GLY A 19 0.80 -2.19 12.42
CA GLY A 19 1.06 -2.00 13.84
C GLY A 19 0.33 -3.01 14.71
N ALA A 20 -0.94 -3.28 14.41
CA ALA A 20 -1.72 -4.28 15.13
C ALA A 20 -1.12 -5.69 15.01
N GLY A 21 -0.70 -6.09 13.80
CA GLY A 21 0.00 -7.36 13.58
C GLY A 21 1.33 -7.44 14.33
N LEU A 22 2.12 -6.36 14.30
CA LEU A 22 3.37 -6.27 15.08
C LEU A 22 3.12 -6.40 16.58
N MET A 23 2.11 -5.70 17.13
CA MET A 23 1.75 -5.78 18.55
C MET A 23 1.33 -7.19 18.95
N GLN A 24 0.53 -7.86 18.13
CA GLN A 24 0.12 -9.25 18.36
C GLN A 24 1.34 -10.18 18.42
N ALA A 25 2.26 -10.06 17.47
CA ALA A 25 3.48 -10.86 17.43
C ALA A 25 4.42 -10.59 18.62
N LEU A 26 4.53 -9.32 19.03
CA LEU A 26 5.32 -8.94 20.21
C LEU A 26 4.71 -9.49 21.50
N ARG A 27 3.40 -9.41 21.66
CA ARG A 27 2.70 -9.91 22.84
C ARG A 27 2.79 -11.42 22.96
N ALA A 28 2.77 -12.15 21.85
CA ALA A 28 2.95 -13.60 21.86
C ALA A 28 4.33 -14.01 22.42
N ARG A 29 5.36 -13.18 22.23
CA ARG A 29 6.73 -13.41 22.70
C ARG A 29 7.03 -12.76 24.07
N HIS A 30 6.36 -11.67 24.35
CA HIS A 30 6.51 -10.85 25.55
C HIS A 30 5.13 -10.56 26.16
N PRO A 31 4.49 -11.50 26.89
CA PRO A 31 3.10 -11.38 27.36
C PRO A 31 2.81 -10.15 28.24
N GLN A 32 3.85 -9.60 28.88
CA GLN A 32 3.73 -8.43 29.78
C GLN A 32 4.09 -7.09 29.08
N VAL A 33 4.28 -7.11 27.76
CA VAL A 33 4.65 -5.88 27.05
C VAL A 33 3.51 -4.87 27.06
N GLU A 34 3.85 -3.63 27.40
CA GLU A 34 2.95 -2.47 27.35
C GLU A 34 3.19 -1.65 26.08
N PHE A 35 2.11 -1.13 25.52
CA PHE A 35 2.14 -0.31 24.32
C PHE A 35 1.54 1.07 24.56
N ARG A 36 2.25 2.12 24.14
CA ARG A 36 1.76 3.51 24.12
C ARG A 36 2.15 4.17 22.81
N GLY A 37 1.52 5.31 22.52
CA GLY A 37 1.90 6.13 21.38
C GLY A 37 0.70 6.66 20.59
N MET A 38 0.66 6.39 19.30
CA MET A 38 -0.40 6.85 18.41
C MET A 38 -0.69 5.77 17.36
N GLY A 39 -1.95 5.40 17.22
CA GLY A 39 -2.43 4.41 16.26
C GLY A 39 -3.94 4.49 16.13
N GLY A 40 -4.49 3.61 15.30
CA GLY A 40 -5.91 3.54 15.04
C GLY A 40 -6.62 2.41 15.80
N PRO A 41 -7.90 2.16 15.44
CA PRO A 41 -8.76 1.22 16.16
C PRO A 41 -8.21 -0.21 16.22
N ARG A 42 -7.44 -0.65 15.22
CA ARG A 42 -6.86 -2.00 15.21
C ARG A 42 -5.73 -2.15 16.22
N MET A 43 -4.86 -1.15 16.33
CA MET A 43 -3.81 -1.12 17.36
C MET A 43 -4.41 -0.93 18.76
N GLU A 44 -5.45 -0.10 18.91
CA GLU A 44 -6.18 0.07 20.17
C GLU A 44 -6.83 -1.23 20.62
N ALA A 45 -7.42 -2.01 19.70
CA ALA A 45 -7.94 -3.34 19.98
C ALA A 45 -6.87 -4.32 20.46
N GLN A 46 -5.58 -4.08 20.11
CA GLN A 46 -4.42 -4.81 20.63
C GLN A 46 -3.87 -4.18 21.92
N GLY A 47 -4.56 -3.20 22.51
CA GLY A 47 -4.20 -2.60 23.81
C GLY A 47 -3.19 -1.44 23.69
N LEU A 48 -3.08 -0.78 22.54
CA LEU A 48 -2.39 0.50 22.44
C LEU A 48 -3.19 1.56 23.21
N VAL A 49 -2.51 2.31 24.06
CA VAL A 49 -3.05 3.56 24.60
C VAL A 49 -2.67 4.68 23.63
N SER A 50 -3.60 5.01 22.72
CA SER A 50 -3.38 6.04 21.70
C SER A 50 -3.56 7.44 22.29
N ARG A 51 -2.60 8.33 22.03
CA ARG A 51 -2.62 9.72 22.55
C ARG A 51 -3.43 10.67 21.67
N PHE A 52 -3.51 10.39 20.38
CA PHE A 52 -4.23 11.20 19.39
C PHE A 52 -4.99 10.29 18.42
N PRO A 53 -6.09 10.77 17.83
CA PRO A 53 -6.75 10.07 16.74
C PRO A 53 -5.81 9.89 15.54
N LEU A 54 -5.92 8.76 14.84
CA LEU A 54 -5.09 8.43 13.67
C LEU A 54 -5.20 9.48 12.56
N GLU A 55 -6.41 10.05 12.40
CA GLU A 55 -6.73 11.05 11.38
C GLU A 55 -5.88 12.32 11.51
N THR A 56 -5.33 12.59 12.69
CA THR A 56 -4.46 13.76 12.94
C THR A 56 -3.24 13.79 12.01
N LEU A 57 -2.72 12.63 11.60
CA LEU A 57 -1.59 12.52 10.67
C LEU A 57 -2.00 12.23 9.23
N SER A 58 -3.27 11.89 8.96
CA SER A 58 -3.78 11.53 7.64
C SER A 58 -3.99 12.75 6.72
N VAL A 59 -3.18 13.78 6.86
CA VAL A 59 -3.26 15.01 6.06
C VAL A 59 -2.54 14.78 4.73
N MET A 60 -3.30 14.78 3.63
CA MET A 60 -2.76 14.58 2.27
C MET A 60 -2.75 15.88 1.47
N GLY A 61 -1.62 16.15 0.81
CA GLY A 61 -1.45 17.30 -0.09
C GLY A 61 -0.59 18.42 0.50
N LEU A 62 0.26 19.02 -0.35
CA LEU A 62 1.24 20.03 0.09
C LEU A 62 0.58 21.24 0.78
N VAL A 63 -0.56 21.68 0.28
CA VAL A 63 -1.30 22.83 0.81
C VAL A 63 -1.94 22.50 2.16
N GLU A 64 -2.52 21.31 2.30
CA GLU A 64 -3.13 20.86 3.55
C GLU A 64 -2.08 20.62 4.63
N VAL A 65 -0.96 19.97 4.28
CA VAL A 65 0.18 19.80 5.20
C VAL A 65 0.70 21.14 5.72
N LEU A 66 0.80 22.16 4.86
CA LEU A 66 1.24 23.50 5.29
C LEU A 66 0.25 24.18 6.25
N LYS A 67 -1.05 23.99 6.06
CA LYS A 67 -2.09 24.53 6.96
C LYS A 67 -2.04 23.86 8.35
N HIS A 68 -1.80 22.55 8.39
CA HIS A 68 -1.75 21.75 9.63
C HIS A 68 -0.36 21.64 10.25
N LEU A 69 0.67 22.27 9.66
CA LEU A 69 2.05 22.18 10.14
C LEU A 69 2.23 22.54 11.63
N PRO A 70 1.60 23.63 12.16
CA PRO A 70 1.70 23.94 13.59
C PRO A 70 1.11 22.84 14.49
N GLU A 71 0.01 22.19 14.07
CA GLU A 71 -0.62 21.09 14.77
C GLU A 71 0.29 19.86 14.76
N LEU A 72 0.82 19.49 13.59
CA LEU A 72 1.75 18.36 13.45
C LEU A 72 3.02 18.54 14.30
N ILE A 73 3.54 19.77 14.40
CA ILE A 73 4.68 20.09 15.27
C ILE A 73 4.30 19.91 16.74
N ARG A 74 3.10 20.37 17.14
CA ARG A 74 2.59 20.21 18.51
C ARG A 74 2.42 18.72 18.85
N VAL A 75 1.78 17.95 17.99
CA VAL A 75 1.59 16.50 18.17
C VAL A 75 2.94 15.80 18.32
N ARG A 76 3.91 16.07 17.43
CA ARG A 76 5.26 15.48 17.51
C ARG A 76 5.94 15.84 18.83
N ARG A 77 5.83 17.07 19.30
CA ARG A 77 6.39 17.50 20.59
C ARG A 77 5.75 16.75 21.75
N THR A 78 4.42 16.64 21.79
CA THR A 78 3.71 15.92 22.85
C THR A 78 4.08 14.43 22.88
N LEU A 79 4.12 13.76 21.71
CA LEU A 79 4.53 12.34 21.61
C LEU A 79 5.98 12.15 22.08
N ARG A 80 6.88 13.09 21.74
CA ARG A 80 8.27 13.06 22.21
C ARG A 80 8.34 13.20 23.74
N GLU A 81 7.65 14.16 24.31
CA GLU A 81 7.63 14.41 25.78
C GLU A 81 7.06 13.20 26.52
N GLU A 82 5.99 12.61 26.03
CA GLU A 82 5.39 11.40 26.59
C GLU A 82 6.34 10.20 26.51
N ALA A 83 6.94 9.95 25.34
CA ALA A 83 7.88 8.85 25.17
C ALA A 83 9.09 8.99 26.12
N LEU A 84 9.67 10.19 26.25
CA LEU A 84 10.79 10.43 27.16
C LEU A 84 10.41 10.24 28.65
N ALA A 85 9.22 10.66 29.04
CA ALA A 85 8.72 10.47 30.40
C ALA A 85 8.41 8.99 30.72
N TRP A 86 7.93 8.23 29.70
CA TRP A 86 7.58 6.82 29.87
C TRP A 86 8.76 5.87 29.75
N GLN A 87 9.86 6.30 29.16
CA GLN A 87 11.11 5.54 28.99
C GLN A 87 10.88 4.17 28.31
N PRO A 88 10.46 4.13 27.05
CA PRO A 88 10.29 2.86 26.33
C PRO A 88 11.63 2.19 26.06
N ASP A 89 11.62 0.85 25.98
CA ASP A 89 12.76 0.05 25.53
C ASP A 89 13.08 0.33 24.04
N VAL A 90 12.01 0.57 23.25
CA VAL A 90 12.11 0.92 21.84
C VAL A 90 10.93 1.78 21.39
N MET A 91 11.21 2.76 20.52
CA MET A 91 10.20 3.47 19.73
C MET A 91 10.21 2.95 18.29
N ILE A 92 9.03 2.62 17.77
CA ILE A 92 8.88 2.15 16.39
C ILE A 92 7.91 3.08 15.66
N GLY A 93 8.43 3.80 14.67
CA GLY A 93 7.61 4.53 13.73
C GLY A 93 7.13 3.59 12.61
N ILE A 94 5.84 3.61 12.32
CA ILE A 94 5.24 2.74 11.31
C ILE A 94 4.74 3.60 10.16
N ASP A 95 5.37 3.46 8.97
CA ASP A 95 5.05 4.29 7.80
C ASP A 95 5.13 5.82 8.12
N ALA A 96 4.37 6.68 7.42
CA ALA A 96 4.36 8.13 7.62
C ALA A 96 5.76 8.76 7.83
N PRO A 97 6.73 8.53 6.94
CA PRO A 97 8.15 8.81 7.17
C PRO A 97 8.45 10.30 7.36
N ASP A 98 7.64 11.20 6.78
CA ASP A 98 7.84 12.64 6.94
C ASP A 98 7.52 13.13 8.36
N PHE A 99 6.70 12.38 9.11
CA PHE A 99 6.44 12.62 10.51
C PHE A 99 7.39 11.81 11.41
N ASN A 100 7.44 10.48 11.21
CA ASN A 100 8.11 9.55 12.11
C ASN A 100 9.64 9.72 12.13
N ILE A 101 10.30 9.88 10.97
CA ILE A 101 11.76 10.08 10.91
C ILE A 101 12.20 11.29 11.73
N GLY A 102 11.36 12.34 11.79
CA GLY A 102 11.65 13.52 12.60
C GLY A 102 11.52 13.26 14.11
N LEU A 103 10.56 12.44 14.53
CA LEU A 103 10.34 12.03 15.92
C LEU A 103 11.43 11.05 16.38
N GLU A 104 11.69 10.02 15.59
CA GLU A 104 12.75 9.02 15.80
C GLU A 104 14.11 9.67 16.02
N LYS A 105 14.49 10.62 15.15
CA LYS A 105 15.75 11.37 15.29
C LYS A 105 15.85 12.07 16.65
N GLN A 106 14.75 12.67 17.12
CA GLN A 106 14.76 13.39 18.41
C GLN A 106 14.83 12.43 19.60
N LEU A 107 14.15 11.30 19.54
CA LEU A 107 14.14 10.28 20.58
C LEU A 107 15.49 9.54 20.64
N ARG A 108 16.06 9.19 19.47
CA ARG A 108 17.39 8.59 19.38
C ARG A 108 18.47 9.50 19.98
N ALA A 109 18.42 10.79 19.67
CA ALA A 109 19.33 11.77 20.25
C ALA A 109 19.20 11.90 21.78
N ALA A 110 18.06 11.51 22.35
CA ALA A 110 17.79 11.44 23.78
C ALA A 110 18.09 10.06 24.40
N GLY A 111 18.65 9.11 23.64
CA GLY A 111 19.08 7.79 24.12
C GLY A 111 18.01 6.70 24.03
N VAL A 112 16.85 6.95 23.40
CA VAL A 112 15.82 5.93 23.14
C VAL A 112 16.21 5.14 21.90
N THR A 113 16.20 3.80 21.97
CA THR A 113 16.36 2.94 20.78
C THR A 113 15.20 3.17 19.82
N THR A 114 15.51 3.31 18.52
CA THR A 114 14.50 3.65 17.51
C THR A 114 14.55 2.67 16.34
N ALA A 115 13.36 2.30 15.85
CA ALA A 115 13.22 1.53 14.62
C ALA A 115 12.15 2.17 13.74
N HIS A 116 12.30 2.04 12.43
CA HIS A 116 11.28 2.44 11.47
C HIS A 116 10.78 1.23 10.70
N TYR A 117 9.49 1.01 10.73
CA TYR A 117 8.81 -0.08 10.05
C TYR A 117 8.09 0.43 8.82
N VAL A 118 8.36 -0.16 7.68
CA VAL A 118 7.99 0.24 6.31
C VAL A 118 8.95 1.28 5.73
N SER A 119 9.84 0.81 4.87
CA SER A 119 10.77 1.70 4.17
C SER A 119 10.04 2.74 3.32
N PRO A 120 10.31 4.03 3.47
CA PRO A 120 9.92 4.98 2.46
C PRO A 120 10.62 4.65 1.13
N SER A 121 9.97 4.93 0.00
CA SER A 121 10.47 4.58 -1.35
C SER A 121 11.72 5.40 -1.76
N VAL A 122 12.66 5.62 -0.84
CA VAL A 122 13.91 6.38 -1.09
C VAL A 122 14.85 5.65 -2.05
N TRP A 123 14.73 4.34 -2.17
CA TRP A 123 15.43 3.53 -3.17
C TRP A 123 15.01 3.88 -4.59
N ALA A 124 13.73 4.25 -4.80
CA ALA A 124 13.19 4.62 -6.10
C ALA A 124 13.46 6.08 -6.47
N TRP A 125 13.41 6.99 -5.48
CA TRP A 125 13.58 8.42 -5.71
C TRP A 125 14.08 9.12 -4.44
N ARG A 126 14.68 10.31 -4.57
CA ARG A 126 15.25 11.09 -3.43
C ARG A 126 16.21 10.28 -2.54
N GLN A 127 17.07 9.45 -3.13
CA GLN A 127 18.01 8.58 -2.42
C GLN A 127 18.84 9.31 -1.35
N GLY A 128 19.13 10.61 -1.53
CA GLY A 128 19.83 11.41 -0.51
C GLY A 128 19.15 11.50 0.85
N ARG A 129 17.85 11.16 0.95
CA ARG A 129 17.12 11.09 2.24
C ARG A 129 17.64 9.97 3.15
N VAL A 130 18.33 8.97 2.60
CA VAL A 130 18.91 7.86 3.37
C VAL A 130 19.84 8.37 4.49
N LYS A 131 20.57 9.46 4.28
CA LYS A 131 21.41 10.09 5.31
C LYS A 131 20.58 10.60 6.52
N LYS A 132 19.37 11.11 6.26
CA LYS A 132 18.46 11.54 7.33
C LYS A 132 17.91 10.35 8.11
N ILE A 133 17.60 9.26 7.40
CA ILE A 133 17.13 8.00 7.97
C ILE A 133 18.23 7.39 8.85
N ALA A 134 19.44 7.27 8.33
CA ALA A 134 20.61 6.74 9.06
C ALA A 134 20.86 7.46 10.42
N ASN A 135 20.56 8.76 10.47
CA ASN A 135 20.70 9.56 11.69
C ASN A 135 19.47 9.49 12.62
N ALA A 136 18.39 8.86 12.18
CA ALA A 136 17.13 8.84 12.92
C ALA A 136 16.83 7.48 13.54
N VAL A 137 17.28 6.38 12.92
CA VAL A 137 16.91 5.03 13.35
C VAL A 137 18.15 4.19 13.70
N ASP A 138 17.98 3.28 14.66
CA ASP A 138 18.95 2.23 14.97
C ASP A 138 18.71 0.99 14.09
N ALA A 139 17.48 0.81 13.60
CA ALA A 139 17.13 -0.24 12.65
C ALA A 139 16.01 0.19 11.70
N MET A 140 16.13 -0.21 10.44
CA MET A 140 15.07 -0.13 9.43
C MET A 140 14.48 -1.53 9.22
N LEU A 141 13.16 -1.65 9.26
CA LEU A 141 12.43 -2.90 9.01
C LEU A 141 11.72 -2.78 7.66
N THR A 142 12.16 -3.56 6.68
CA THR A 142 11.69 -3.46 5.29
C THR A 142 10.71 -4.57 4.96
N LEU A 143 9.71 -4.25 4.12
CA LEU A 143 8.71 -5.21 3.65
C LEU A 143 9.13 -5.96 2.39
N LEU A 144 10.07 -5.42 1.63
CA LEU A 144 10.51 -5.97 0.35
C LEU A 144 12.01 -6.29 0.38
N PRO A 145 12.44 -7.42 -0.22
CA PRO A 145 13.82 -7.90 -0.07
C PRO A 145 14.86 -6.92 -0.65
N PHE A 146 14.59 -6.33 -1.81
CA PHE A 146 15.51 -5.40 -2.48
C PHE A 146 15.73 -4.08 -1.71
N GLU A 147 14.82 -3.72 -0.82
CA GLU A 147 14.96 -2.54 0.04
C GLU A 147 16.11 -2.72 1.04
N ALA A 148 16.26 -3.92 1.60
CA ALA A 148 17.34 -4.22 2.53
C ALA A 148 18.70 -4.00 1.88
N ASP A 149 18.89 -4.44 0.63
CA ASP A 149 20.14 -4.24 -0.11
C ASP A 149 20.46 -2.75 -0.32
N PHE A 150 19.45 -1.92 -0.52
CA PHE A 150 19.63 -0.48 -0.61
C PHE A 150 20.18 0.10 0.71
N TYR A 151 19.61 -0.27 1.85
CA TYR A 151 20.06 0.21 3.17
C TYR A 151 21.44 -0.34 3.56
N HIS A 152 21.74 -1.59 3.25
CA HIS A 152 23.08 -2.17 3.47
C HIS A 152 24.17 -1.38 2.74
N ARG A 153 23.94 -1.01 1.46
CA ARG A 153 24.87 -0.18 0.68
C ARG A 153 25.10 1.21 1.28
N HIS A 154 24.19 1.68 2.13
CA HIS A 154 24.30 2.97 2.81
C HIS A 154 24.67 2.84 4.30
N HIS A 155 25.09 1.66 4.74
CA HIS A 155 25.49 1.38 6.11
C HIS A 155 24.41 1.72 7.16
N VAL A 156 23.13 1.54 6.82
CA VAL A 156 22.01 1.65 7.74
C VAL A 156 21.66 0.25 8.23
N PRO A 157 21.63 -0.01 9.54
CA PRO A 157 21.15 -1.29 10.06
C PRO A 157 19.73 -1.58 9.55
N VAL A 158 19.53 -2.74 8.96
CA VAL A 158 18.27 -3.10 8.31
C VAL A 158 17.97 -4.58 8.47
N ALA A 159 16.70 -4.91 8.59
CA ALA A 159 16.20 -6.27 8.50
C ALA A 159 15.02 -6.34 7.50
N PHE A 160 15.09 -7.27 6.57
CA PHE A 160 13.93 -7.65 5.77
C PHE A 160 13.02 -8.52 6.64
N VAL A 161 11.80 -8.07 6.90
CA VAL A 161 10.84 -8.72 7.79
C VAL A 161 9.67 -9.39 7.06
N GLY A 162 9.61 -9.21 5.74
CA GLY A 162 8.51 -9.71 4.91
C GLY A 162 7.28 -8.79 4.92
N HIS A 163 6.37 -9.06 4.00
CA HIS A 163 5.11 -8.31 3.91
C HIS A 163 3.98 -9.15 4.51
N PRO A 164 3.17 -8.62 5.46
CA PRO A 164 2.13 -9.40 6.15
C PRO A 164 1.11 -10.05 5.22
N LEU A 165 0.82 -9.46 4.05
CA LEU A 165 -0.04 -10.07 3.05
C LEU A 165 0.43 -11.49 2.64
N ALA A 166 1.73 -11.78 2.71
CA ALA A 166 2.26 -13.10 2.39
C ALA A 166 1.90 -14.15 3.45
N ASP A 167 1.68 -13.73 4.70
CA ASP A 167 1.22 -14.61 5.78
C ASP A 167 -0.31 -14.74 5.81
N GLU A 168 -1.02 -13.71 5.36
CA GLU A 168 -2.49 -13.67 5.35
C GLU A 168 -3.12 -14.44 4.19
N LEU A 169 -2.40 -14.55 3.07
CA LEU A 169 -2.89 -15.20 1.86
C LEU A 169 -2.48 -16.67 1.85
N PRO A 170 -3.42 -17.62 1.67
CA PRO A 170 -3.07 -19.02 1.53
C PRO A 170 -2.27 -19.25 0.24
N LEU A 171 -1.34 -20.21 0.28
CA LEU A 171 -0.57 -20.61 -0.90
C LEU A 171 -1.46 -21.18 -2.02
N GLU A 172 -2.56 -21.82 -1.64
CA GLU A 172 -3.57 -22.31 -2.57
C GLU A 172 -4.87 -21.54 -2.40
N ASN A 173 -5.37 -21.00 -3.50
CA ASN A 173 -6.60 -20.22 -3.53
C ASN A 173 -7.71 -21.02 -4.24
N ASP A 174 -8.89 -21.16 -3.61
CA ASP A 174 -10.04 -21.80 -4.23
C ASP A 174 -10.78 -20.80 -5.14
N ARG A 175 -10.38 -20.78 -6.42
CA ARG A 175 -11.01 -19.98 -7.47
C ARG A 175 -12.51 -20.26 -7.62
N ASN A 176 -12.91 -21.51 -7.50
CA ASN A 176 -14.30 -21.89 -7.69
C ASN A 176 -15.18 -21.46 -6.51
N ALA A 177 -14.65 -21.50 -5.28
CA ALA A 177 -15.33 -20.95 -4.12
C ALA A 177 -15.53 -19.44 -4.27
N ALA A 178 -14.48 -18.69 -4.64
CA ALA A 178 -14.58 -17.24 -4.86
C ALA A 178 -15.58 -16.90 -5.98
N ARG A 179 -15.62 -17.67 -7.06
CA ARG A 179 -16.62 -17.48 -8.14
C ARG A 179 -18.04 -17.69 -7.65
N ARG A 180 -18.30 -18.73 -6.86
CA ARG A 180 -19.63 -18.97 -6.27
C ARG A 180 -20.05 -17.83 -5.35
N GLU A 181 -19.15 -17.35 -4.51
CA GLU A 181 -19.39 -16.24 -3.58
C GLU A 181 -19.77 -14.95 -4.32
N LEU A 182 -19.08 -14.66 -5.41
CA LEU A 182 -19.33 -13.49 -6.26
C LEU A 182 -20.46 -13.69 -7.30
N GLY A 183 -21.13 -14.85 -7.32
CA GLY A 183 -22.19 -15.15 -8.29
C GLY A 183 -21.73 -15.28 -9.73
N LEU A 184 -20.44 -15.63 -9.97
CA LEU A 184 -19.85 -15.76 -11.28
C LEU A 184 -20.02 -17.17 -11.82
N ALA A 185 -20.15 -17.28 -13.17
CA ALA A 185 -20.21 -18.58 -13.82
C ALA A 185 -18.87 -19.33 -13.70
N SER A 186 -18.93 -20.62 -13.33
CA SER A 186 -17.73 -21.44 -13.09
C SER A 186 -16.84 -21.60 -14.33
N ASN A 187 -17.45 -21.66 -15.51
CA ASN A 187 -16.77 -21.96 -16.79
C ASN A 187 -16.56 -20.73 -17.70
N ALA A 188 -17.00 -19.53 -17.26
CA ALA A 188 -16.77 -18.30 -18.02
C ALA A 188 -15.35 -17.77 -17.77
N PRO A 189 -14.72 -17.13 -18.74
CA PRO A 189 -13.53 -16.34 -18.50
C PRO A 189 -13.89 -15.15 -17.59
N VAL A 190 -13.05 -14.87 -16.58
CA VAL A 190 -13.25 -13.80 -15.60
C VAL A 190 -12.03 -12.90 -15.57
N LEU A 191 -12.25 -11.60 -15.77
CA LEU A 191 -11.26 -10.55 -15.61
C LEU A 191 -11.54 -9.76 -14.32
N ALA A 192 -10.58 -9.63 -13.43
CA ALA A 192 -10.64 -8.63 -12.37
C ALA A 192 -10.04 -7.32 -12.87
N LEU A 193 -10.81 -6.23 -12.80
CA LEU A 193 -10.37 -4.90 -13.15
C LEU A 193 -10.26 -4.04 -11.88
N LEU A 194 -9.03 -3.64 -11.53
CA LEU A 194 -8.73 -2.79 -10.38
C LEU A 194 -8.23 -1.41 -10.86
N PRO A 195 -9.14 -0.47 -11.11
CA PRO A 195 -8.79 0.81 -11.73
C PRO A 195 -8.13 1.81 -10.79
N GLY A 196 -7.92 1.41 -9.53
CA GLY A 196 -7.24 2.19 -8.50
C GLY A 196 -8.15 2.54 -7.32
N SER A 197 -7.51 2.86 -6.20
CA SER A 197 -8.16 3.27 -4.95
C SER A 197 -8.32 4.79 -4.82
N ARG A 198 -7.57 5.57 -5.62
CA ARG A 198 -7.58 7.03 -5.60
C ARG A 198 -8.36 7.60 -6.77
N GLY A 199 -9.09 8.72 -6.55
CA GLY A 199 -9.89 9.35 -7.60
C GLY A 199 -9.07 9.78 -8.83
N ASN A 200 -7.83 10.18 -8.66
CA ASN A 200 -6.96 10.49 -9.80
C ASN A 200 -6.62 9.25 -10.65
N GLU A 201 -6.49 8.08 -10.05
CA GLU A 201 -6.25 6.82 -10.78
C GLU A 201 -7.45 6.50 -11.68
N ILE A 202 -8.65 6.51 -11.12
CA ILE A 202 -9.90 6.31 -11.87
C ILE A 202 -10.06 7.36 -12.96
N ARG A 203 -9.77 8.64 -12.67
CA ARG A 203 -9.86 9.73 -13.66
C ARG A 203 -8.92 9.54 -14.85
N PHE A 204 -7.69 9.06 -14.63
CA PHE A 204 -6.71 8.88 -15.70
C PHE A 204 -6.83 7.54 -16.43
N MET A 205 -7.25 6.49 -15.74
CA MET A 205 -7.27 5.12 -16.30
C MET A 205 -8.67 4.60 -16.60
N GLY A 206 -9.70 5.09 -15.92
CA GLY A 206 -11.04 4.50 -15.97
C GLY A 206 -11.59 4.34 -17.38
N THR A 207 -11.62 5.41 -18.20
CA THR A 207 -12.06 5.34 -19.61
C THR A 207 -11.17 4.39 -20.42
N THR A 208 -9.84 4.50 -20.30
CA THR A 208 -8.90 3.63 -21.02
C THR A 208 -9.15 2.14 -20.69
N PHE A 209 -9.43 1.82 -19.45
CA PHE A 209 -9.73 0.46 -19.02
C PHE A 209 -11.09 -0.02 -19.53
N LEU A 210 -12.12 0.79 -19.48
CA LEU A 210 -13.45 0.39 -20.00
C LEU A 210 -13.46 0.23 -21.52
N ASP A 211 -12.69 1.05 -22.25
CA ASP A 211 -12.49 0.88 -23.69
C ASP A 211 -11.77 -0.44 -23.98
N ALA A 212 -10.70 -0.77 -23.22
CA ALA A 212 -10.01 -2.06 -23.34
C ALA A 212 -10.94 -3.25 -23.01
N VAL A 213 -11.73 -3.14 -21.94
CA VAL A 213 -12.74 -4.15 -21.57
C VAL A 213 -13.78 -4.32 -22.68
N THR A 214 -14.18 -3.24 -23.34
CA THR A 214 -15.10 -3.32 -24.50
C THR A 214 -14.50 -4.15 -25.62
N LEU A 215 -13.23 -3.92 -25.97
CA LEU A 215 -12.50 -4.71 -26.96
C LEU A 215 -12.37 -6.19 -26.54
N LEU A 216 -12.04 -6.44 -25.28
CA LEU A 216 -11.94 -7.80 -24.74
C LEU A 216 -13.29 -8.53 -24.79
N CYS A 217 -14.40 -7.86 -24.45
CA CYS A 217 -15.74 -8.44 -24.53
C CYS A 217 -16.18 -8.78 -25.98
N GLN A 218 -15.67 -8.05 -26.99
CA GLN A 218 -15.88 -8.37 -28.39
C GLN A 218 -15.10 -9.62 -28.84
N ARG A 219 -13.89 -9.81 -28.29
CA ARG A 219 -13.01 -10.96 -28.63
C ARG A 219 -13.37 -12.23 -27.85
N HIS A 220 -13.82 -12.08 -26.61
CA HIS A 220 -14.10 -13.20 -25.70
C HIS A 220 -15.59 -13.27 -25.36
N VAL A 221 -16.30 -14.14 -26.07
CA VAL A 221 -17.70 -14.40 -25.79
C VAL A 221 -17.87 -14.99 -24.39
N GLY A 222 -18.75 -14.38 -23.56
CA GLY A 222 -18.99 -14.85 -22.19
C GLY A 222 -18.02 -14.28 -21.14
N LEU A 223 -17.08 -13.41 -21.52
CA LEU A 223 -16.21 -12.74 -20.55
C LEU A 223 -17.04 -11.99 -19.48
N GLN A 224 -16.79 -12.31 -18.23
CA GLN A 224 -17.31 -11.61 -17.05
C GLN A 224 -16.20 -10.73 -16.47
N VAL A 225 -16.54 -9.51 -16.06
CA VAL A 225 -15.60 -8.57 -15.49
C VAL A 225 -16.06 -8.18 -14.10
N VAL A 226 -15.18 -8.31 -13.12
CA VAL A 226 -15.44 -7.89 -11.73
C VAL A 226 -14.58 -6.68 -11.39
N VAL A 227 -15.22 -5.65 -10.85
CA VAL A 227 -14.57 -4.36 -10.56
C VAL A 227 -14.76 -4.03 -9.07
N PRO A 228 -13.80 -4.36 -8.21
CA PRO A 228 -13.88 -4.03 -6.80
C PRO A 228 -13.56 -2.54 -6.56
N ALA A 229 -14.50 -1.84 -5.98
CA ALA A 229 -14.33 -0.44 -5.57
C ALA A 229 -13.78 -0.35 -4.15
N ALA A 230 -12.69 0.35 -3.96
CA ALA A 230 -12.01 0.45 -2.65
C ALA A 230 -12.84 1.17 -1.57
N THR A 231 -13.75 2.06 -1.96
CA THR A 231 -14.64 2.81 -1.06
C THR A 231 -16.00 3.07 -1.73
N ALA A 232 -17.03 3.41 -0.94
CA ALA A 232 -18.33 3.79 -1.46
C ALA A 232 -18.25 4.98 -2.45
N GLN A 233 -17.36 5.94 -2.21
CA GLN A 233 -17.11 7.04 -3.14
C GLN A 233 -16.55 6.55 -4.48
N ARG A 234 -15.57 5.64 -4.45
CA ARG A 234 -15.01 5.04 -5.69
C ARG A 234 -16.06 4.19 -6.42
N HIS A 235 -16.90 3.49 -5.66
CA HIS A 235 -18.02 2.73 -6.22
C HIS A 235 -18.98 3.65 -7.01
N GLN A 236 -19.33 4.80 -6.45
CA GLN A 236 -20.17 5.75 -7.13
C GLN A 236 -19.54 6.33 -8.39
N GLU A 237 -18.25 6.73 -8.33
CA GLU A 237 -17.52 7.23 -9.50
C GLU A 237 -17.43 6.19 -10.63
N LEU A 238 -17.17 4.93 -10.28
CA LEU A 238 -17.13 3.82 -11.26
C LEU A 238 -18.51 3.54 -11.84
N ARG A 239 -19.56 3.63 -11.05
CA ARG A 239 -20.95 3.47 -11.53
C ARG A 239 -21.31 4.57 -12.54
N GLU A 240 -20.98 5.82 -12.25
CA GLU A 240 -21.20 6.94 -13.16
C GLU A 240 -20.41 6.79 -14.46
N LEU A 241 -19.16 6.33 -14.37
CA LEU A 241 -18.33 6.07 -15.53
C LEU A 241 -18.92 4.93 -16.40
N LEU A 242 -19.35 3.82 -15.78
CA LEU A 242 -19.98 2.67 -16.44
C LEU A 242 -21.30 3.02 -17.12
N ALA A 243 -22.01 4.02 -16.67
CA ALA A 243 -23.23 4.47 -17.31
C ALA A 243 -23.01 4.93 -18.77
N GLY A 244 -21.79 5.36 -19.10
CA GLY A 244 -21.37 5.66 -20.49
C GLY A 244 -21.11 4.42 -21.36
N TYR A 245 -21.18 3.20 -20.80
CA TYR A 245 -20.84 1.94 -21.47
C TYR A 245 -21.99 0.92 -21.38
N PRO A 246 -23.15 1.17 -22.01
CA PRO A 246 -24.33 0.31 -21.90
C PRO A 246 -24.09 -1.13 -22.38
N THR A 247 -23.16 -1.35 -23.30
CA THR A 247 -22.76 -2.67 -23.79
C THR A 247 -22.05 -3.51 -22.73
N LEU A 248 -21.50 -2.90 -21.68
CA LEU A 248 -20.83 -3.55 -20.58
C LEU A 248 -21.78 -3.86 -19.40
N ALA A 249 -23.01 -3.33 -19.39
CA ALA A 249 -23.91 -3.42 -18.24
C ALA A 249 -24.19 -4.85 -17.77
N GLN A 250 -24.23 -5.82 -18.68
CA GLN A 250 -24.44 -7.24 -18.37
C GLN A 250 -23.16 -8.05 -18.19
N ARG A 251 -22.01 -7.43 -18.38
CA ARG A 251 -20.68 -8.07 -18.34
C ARG A 251 -19.86 -7.67 -17.12
N VAL A 252 -20.14 -6.49 -16.56
CA VAL A 252 -19.38 -5.90 -15.47
C VAL A 252 -20.19 -5.98 -14.18
N THR A 253 -19.61 -6.61 -13.17
CA THR A 253 -20.12 -6.62 -11.80
C THR A 253 -19.27 -5.68 -10.96
N LEU A 254 -19.90 -4.61 -10.46
CA LEU A 254 -19.24 -3.66 -9.56
C LEU A 254 -19.42 -4.12 -8.12
N LEU A 255 -18.32 -4.27 -7.38
CA LEU A 255 -18.30 -4.76 -6.01
C LEU A 255 -17.92 -3.63 -5.04
N GLU A 256 -18.42 -3.70 -3.82
CA GLU A 256 -17.99 -2.82 -2.71
C GLU A 256 -16.89 -3.53 -1.91
N GLY A 257 -15.64 -3.10 -2.08
CA GLY A 257 -14.50 -3.84 -1.55
C GLY A 257 -14.27 -5.15 -2.31
N GLN A 258 -13.95 -6.23 -1.59
CA GLN A 258 -13.79 -7.60 -2.10
C GLN A 258 -12.71 -7.73 -3.20
N ALA A 259 -11.64 -6.91 -3.12
CA ALA A 259 -10.58 -6.92 -4.13
C ALA A 259 -9.86 -8.27 -4.18
N ARG A 260 -9.64 -8.89 -3.02
CA ARG A 260 -9.00 -10.22 -2.92
C ARG A 260 -9.85 -11.30 -3.56
N GLU A 261 -11.14 -11.34 -3.22
CA GLU A 261 -12.10 -12.31 -3.76
C GLU A 261 -12.21 -12.15 -5.29
N ALA A 262 -12.25 -10.90 -5.79
CA ALA A 262 -12.26 -10.60 -7.22
C ALA A 262 -10.98 -11.12 -7.92
N MET A 263 -9.80 -10.90 -7.33
CA MET A 263 -8.54 -11.42 -7.86
C MET A 263 -8.51 -12.94 -7.83
N VAL A 264 -8.89 -13.58 -6.72
CA VAL A 264 -8.92 -15.05 -6.60
C VAL A 264 -9.90 -15.68 -7.60
N ALA A 265 -11.07 -15.06 -7.84
CA ALA A 265 -12.07 -15.57 -8.80
C ALA A 265 -11.63 -15.42 -10.27
N SER A 266 -10.70 -14.54 -10.59
CA SER A 266 -10.34 -14.19 -11.95
C SER A 266 -9.35 -15.16 -12.61
N ASP A 267 -9.29 -15.14 -13.93
CA ASP A 267 -8.24 -15.79 -14.73
C ASP A 267 -7.09 -14.83 -15.00
N ALA A 268 -7.38 -13.54 -15.10
CA ALA A 268 -6.39 -12.47 -15.25
C ALA A 268 -6.83 -11.21 -14.48
N VAL A 269 -5.87 -10.38 -14.17
CA VAL A 269 -6.06 -9.11 -13.45
C VAL A 269 -5.52 -7.96 -14.28
N LEU A 270 -6.36 -6.97 -14.53
CA LEU A 270 -5.96 -5.69 -15.12
C LEU A 270 -6.00 -4.63 -14.02
N LEU A 271 -4.86 -3.98 -13.76
CA LEU A 271 -4.76 -3.10 -12.59
C LEU A 271 -3.85 -1.88 -12.82
N THR A 272 -4.03 -0.87 -11.99
CA THR A 272 -3.05 0.21 -11.82
C THR A 272 -1.88 -0.26 -10.95
N SER A 273 -0.77 0.47 -10.99
CA SER A 273 0.38 0.17 -10.12
C SER A 273 0.05 0.43 -8.65
N GLY A 274 0.59 -0.38 -7.75
CA GLY A 274 0.46 -0.24 -6.30
C GLY A 274 0.52 -1.59 -5.58
N THR A 275 0.08 -1.61 -4.33
CA THR A 275 0.03 -2.82 -3.48
C THR A 275 -0.86 -3.91 -4.07
N ALA A 276 -1.89 -3.53 -4.87
CA ALA A 276 -2.75 -4.47 -5.57
C ALA A 276 -1.99 -5.42 -6.52
N ALA A 277 -0.86 -4.98 -7.10
CA ALA A 277 -0.01 -5.84 -7.92
C ALA A 277 0.70 -6.93 -7.07
N LEU A 278 1.11 -6.60 -5.86
CA LEU A 278 1.65 -7.58 -4.90
C LEU A 278 0.57 -8.59 -4.49
N GLU A 279 -0.63 -8.11 -4.22
CA GLU A 279 -1.76 -8.95 -3.83
C GLU A 279 -2.19 -9.90 -4.97
N ALA A 280 -2.25 -9.42 -6.22
CA ALA A 280 -2.53 -10.24 -7.39
C ALA A 280 -1.45 -11.31 -7.62
N MET A 281 -0.17 -10.98 -7.38
CA MET A 281 0.94 -11.93 -7.42
C MET A 281 0.77 -13.02 -6.35
N LEU A 282 0.45 -12.64 -5.12
CA LEU A 282 0.21 -13.59 -4.02
C LEU A 282 -1.06 -14.44 -4.24
N CYS A 283 -2.05 -13.92 -4.98
CA CYS A 283 -3.19 -14.71 -5.45
C CYS A 283 -2.86 -15.62 -6.65
N HIS A 284 -1.62 -15.65 -7.12
CA HIS A 284 -1.15 -16.42 -8.28
C HIS A 284 -1.96 -16.12 -9.57
N ARG A 285 -2.21 -14.84 -9.85
CA ARG A 285 -2.96 -14.43 -11.05
C ARG A 285 -2.04 -13.78 -12.07
N ALA A 286 -2.21 -14.17 -13.32
CA ALA A 286 -1.64 -13.42 -14.43
C ALA A 286 -2.17 -11.98 -14.39
N MET A 287 -1.31 -11.00 -14.65
CA MET A 287 -1.72 -9.60 -14.54
C MET A 287 -1.06 -8.74 -15.60
N LEU A 288 -1.74 -7.62 -15.91
CA LEU A 288 -1.19 -6.51 -16.67
C LEU A 288 -1.33 -5.23 -15.84
N VAL A 289 -0.23 -4.51 -15.71
CA VAL A 289 -0.18 -3.22 -15.00
C VAL A 289 -0.22 -2.10 -16.02
N ALA A 290 -1.21 -1.20 -15.92
CA ALA A 290 -1.29 -0.02 -16.76
C ALA A 290 -1.47 1.24 -15.95
N TYR A 291 -0.70 2.30 -16.24
CA TYR A 291 -0.71 3.49 -15.44
C TYR A 291 -0.56 4.78 -16.24
N LYS A 292 -1.43 5.74 -15.97
CA LYS A 292 -1.32 7.12 -16.46
C LYS A 292 -1.37 8.10 -15.30
N MET A 293 -0.62 9.18 -15.44
CA MET A 293 -0.63 10.34 -14.54
C MET A 293 -0.60 11.62 -15.34
N ALA A 294 -0.79 12.75 -14.69
CA ALA A 294 -0.71 14.07 -15.37
C ALA A 294 0.64 14.23 -16.08
N PRO A 295 0.66 14.77 -17.31
CA PRO A 295 1.88 14.88 -18.12
C PRO A 295 3.04 15.58 -17.42
N ALA A 296 2.78 16.66 -16.67
CA ALA A 296 3.79 17.36 -15.90
C ALA A 296 4.37 16.50 -14.77
N THR A 297 3.52 15.71 -14.09
CA THR A 297 3.96 14.78 -13.05
C THR A 297 4.82 13.67 -13.65
N HIS A 298 4.42 13.10 -14.79
CA HIS A 298 5.20 12.09 -15.49
C HIS A 298 6.56 12.61 -15.95
N TRP A 299 6.61 13.82 -16.53
CA TRP A 299 7.85 14.45 -16.96
C TRP A 299 8.83 14.61 -15.77
N LEU A 300 8.32 15.01 -14.60
CA LEU A 300 9.11 15.12 -13.39
C LEU A 300 9.52 13.75 -12.86
N ALA A 301 8.59 12.79 -12.80
CA ALA A 301 8.84 11.44 -12.34
C ALA A 301 9.93 10.75 -13.17
N LYS A 302 9.88 10.86 -14.50
CA LYS A 302 10.89 10.29 -15.42
C LYS A 302 12.32 10.78 -15.13
N ARG A 303 12.49 11.98 -14.53
CA ARG A 303 13.81 12.51 -14.16
C ARG A 303 14.26 12.14 -12.76
N LEU A 304 13.31 11.92 -11.85
CA LEU A 304 13.59 11.71 -10.43
C LEU A 304 13.59 10.23 -10.04
N VAL A 305 12.76 9.43 -10.70
CA VAL A 305 12.63 7.98 -10.44
C VAL A 305 13.79 7.25 -11.10
N LYS A 306 14.45 6.41 -10.34
CA LYS A 306 15.64 5.65 -10.76
C LYS A 306 15.38 4.17 -10.99
N THR A 307 14.12 3.73 -10.81
CA THR A 307 13.74 2.35 -11.04
C THR A 307 13.35 2.14 -12.49
N GLN A 308 13.63 0.93 -13.00
CA GLN A 308 13.26 0.52 -14.34
C GLN A 308 11.78 0.13 -14.42
N TRP A 309 11.22 -0.37 -13.32
CA TRP A 309 9.85 -0.87 -13.21
C TRP A 309 9.05 -0.10 -12.18
N ILE A 310 7.71 -0.16 -12.31
CA ILE A 310 6.78 0.48 -11.37
C ILE A 310 5.95 -0.53 -10.58
N SER A 311 5.82 -1.77 -11.05
CA SER A 311 5.08 -2.83 -10.35
C SER A 311 5.96 -3.56 -9.36
N LEU A 312 5.38 -3.93 -8.22
CA LEU A 312 6.10 -4.69 -7.19
C LEU A 312 6.58 -6.07 -7.68
N PRO A 313 5.84 -6.85 -8.48
CA PRO A 313 6.36 -8.10 -9.03
C PRO A 313 7.67 -7.92 -9.81
N ASN A 314 7.75 -6.96 -10.72
CA ASN A 314 8.96 -6.70 -11.50
C ASN A 314 10.11 -6.18 -10.62
N LEU A 315 9.80 -5.34 -9.64
CA LEU A 315 10.78 -4.83 -8.67
C LEU A 315 11.34 -5.95 -7.77
N ILE A 316 10.51 -6.89 -7.35
CA ILE A 316 10.93 -8.03 -6.53
C ILE A 316 11.76 -9.00 -7.35
N ALA A 317 11.31 -9.33 -8.57
CA ALA A 317 12.00 -10.24 -9.48
C ALA A 317 13.29 -9.63 -10.06
N GLN A 318 13.43 -8.30 -10.06
CA GLN A 318 14.49 -7.55 -10.76
C GLN A 318 14.53 -7.85 -12.27
N GLU A 319 13.37 -8.21 -12.83
CA GLU A 319 13.15 -8.48 -14.25
C GLU A 319 11.70 -8.19 -14.65
N SER A 320 11.41 -8.16 -15.96
CA SER A 320 10.06 -7.89 -16.47
C SER A 320 9.24 -9.19 -16.49
N VAL A 321 8.65 -9.57 -15.37
CA VAL A 321 7.79 -10.78 -15.23
C VAL A 321 6.33 -10.48 -15.52
N VAL A 322 5.92 -9.21 -15.39
CA VAL A 322 4.57 -8.75 -15.77
C VAL A 322 4.66 -7.57 -16.73
N PRO A 323 3.76 -7.49 -17.73
CA PRO A 323 3.71 -6.34 -18.64
C PRO A 323 3.36 -5.05 -17.90
N GLU A 324 4.07 -3.97 -18.21
CA GLU A 324 3.80 -2.62 -17.71
C GLU A 324 3.55 -1.67 -18.88
N LEU A 325 2.34 -1.15 -18.98
CA LEU A 325 1.96 -0.15 -19.98
C LEU A 325 1.84 1.22 -19.31
N ILE A 326 2.77 2.12 -19.63
CA ILE A 326 2.88 3.42 -18.92
C ILE A 326 2.59 4.55 -19.92
N GLN A 327 1.74 5.49 -19.51
CA GLN A 327 1.42 6.71 -20.28
C GLN A 327 0.92 6.39 -21.70
N HIS A 328 1.72 6.72 -22.71
CA HIS A 328 1.35 6.56 -24.12
C HIS A 328 1.23 5.09 -24.54
N ALA A 329 1.93 4.17 -23.88
CA ALA A 329 1.81 2.74 -24.12
C ALA A 329 0.50 2.16 -23.56
N ALA A 330 -0.12 2.81 -22.58
CA ALA A 330 -1.38 2.36 -22.00
C ALA A 330 -2.57 2.76 -22.88
N THR A 331 -2.67 2.16 -24.07
CA THR A 331 -3.84 2.33 -24.96
C THR A 331 -4.84 1.18 -24.77
N PRO A 332 -6.13 1.37 -25.10
CA PRO A 332 -7.13 0.31 -25.03
C PRO A 332 -6.74 -0.93 -25.83
N GLU A 333 -6.16 -0.72 -27.02
CA GLU A 333 -5.73 -1.78 -27.94
C GLU A 333 -4.58 -2.60 -27.34
N ALA A 334 -3.53 -1.92 -26.83
CA ALA A 334 -2.37 -2.57 -26.22
C ALA A 334 -2.72 -3.31 -24.92
N ILE A 335 -3.73 -2.83 -24.19
CA ILE A 335 -4.24 -3.51 -22.98
C ILE A 335 -5.06 -4.75 -23.38
N ALA A 336 -5.79 -4.70 -24.48
CA ALA A 336 -6.65 -5.79 -24.94
C ALA A 336 -5.90 -6.84 -25.78
N GLU A 337 -4.65 -6.61 -26.16
CA GLU A 337 -3.78 -7.55 -26.88
C GLU A 337 -3.25 -8.65 -25.96
#